data_b0c176044f8fa429f5a6fadae9418ee1
#
_entry.id   b0c176044f8fa429f5a6fadae9418ee1
#
_cell.length_a   1.000
_cell.length_b   1.000
_cell.length_c   1.000
_cell.angle_alpha   90.00
_cell.angle_beta   90.00
_cell.angle_gamma   90.00
#
_symmetry.space_group_name_H-M   'P 1'
#
loop_
_entity.id
_entity.type
_entity.pdbx_description
1 polymer ?
#
loop_
_entity_poly.entity_id
_entity_poly.type
_entity_poly.pdbx_seq_one_letter_code
_entity_poly.pdbx_strand_id
1 'polypeptide(L)'
;LLYSKRMNKPVIIATSTIALQEQLWRDVHAVMPLLGLNRDVILAKGQTHYLCNKRADEYMCDPKADPPDALKEGIQQGYEERKDFPEVLPQGVWDKVNVQRFSMKNCGSCEKKCKYYKVRASLKYTDGVVLCNQDFLTQHLMKLRRGQDGLINAAADLLVVDEAHNLDDKVRSATTERFGQGMLFGMIKSAFYELRPSDQSSVSGEKREAESAIIAFY
;
A
#
# COMPACT_ATOMS: atom_id res chain seq x y z
N LEU A 1 11.39 18.04 -12.84
CA LEU A 1 12.84 17.83 -12.75
C LEU A 1 13.60 19.13 -12.49
N LEU A 2 13.52 20.11 -13.39
CA LEU A 2 14.21 21.41 -13.24
C LEU A 2 13.79 22.15 -11.98
N TYR A 3 12.50 22.13 -11.66
CA TYR A 3 11.98 22.73 -10.43
C TYR A 3 12.60 22.09 -9.18
N SER A 4 12.57 20.76 -9.07
CA SER A 4 13.18 20.03 -7.96
C SER A 4 14.68 20.36 -7.81
N LYS A 5 15.42 20.41 -8.93
CA LYS A 5 16.84 20.79 -8.92
C LYS A 5 17.04 22.21 -8.41
N ARG A 6 16.23 23.18 -8.90
CA ARG A 6 16.37 24.59 -8.56
C ARG A 6 16.02 24.90 -7.12
N MET A 7 14.92 24.30 -6.64
CA MET A 7 14.38 24.56 -5.30
C MET A 7 14.96 23.66 -4.23
N ASN A 8 15.63 22.58 -4.61
CA ASN A 8 16.09 21.50 -3.74
C ASN A 8 14.98 20.94 -2.87
N LYS A 9 13.80 20.73 -3.47
CA LYS A 9 12.60 20.23 -2.81
C LYS A 9 11.97 19.11 -3.63
N PRO A 10 11.30 18.16 -2.98
CA PRO A 10 10.62 17.09 -3.69
C PRO A 10 9.45 17.63 -4.51
N VAL A 11 9.23 16.98 -5.66
CA VAL A 11 8.09 17.20 -6.55
C VAL A 11 7.28 15.92 -6.62
N ILE A 12 5.98 16.02 -6.46
CA ILE A 12 5.06 14.89 -6.62
C ILE A 12 4.40 14.96 -7.99
N ILE A 13 4.45 13.87 -8.73
CA ILE A 13 3.71 13.71 -9.99
C ILE A 13 2.82 12.48 -9.84
N ALA A 14 1.51 12.69 -9.93
CA ALA A 14 0.50 11.65 -9.82
C ALA A 14 -0.20 11.40 -11.16
N THR A 15 -0.23 10.14 -11.59
CA THR A 15 -0.93 9.69 -12.80
C THR A 15 -2.17 8.87 -12.43
N SER A 16 -3.07 8.65 -13.39
CA SER A 16 -4.30 7.89 -13.12
C SER A 16 -4.06 6.40 -12.87
N THR A 17 -3.06 5.81 -13.52
CA THR A 17 -2.79 4.37 -13.47
C THR A 17 -1.33 4.02 -13.18
N ILE A 18 -1.08 2.79 -12.72
CA ILE A 18 0.29 2.28 -12.51
C ILE A 18 1.04 2.13 -13.83
N ALA A 19 0.36 1.77 -14.92
CA ALA A 19 0.99 1.64 -16.23
C ALA A 19 1.55 2.98 -16.73
N LEU A 20 0.77 4.06 -16.62
CA LEU A 20 1.22 5.42 -16.95
C LEU A 20 2.34 5.89 -16.01
N GLN A 21 2.27 5.57 -14.74
CA GLN A 21 3.32 5.86 -13.75
C GLN A 21 4.65 5.19 -14.15
N GLU A 22 4.62 3.93 -14.58
CA GLU A 22 5.81 3.20 -15.03
C GLU A 22 6.34 3.70 -16.38
N GLN A 23 5.46 4.11 -17.29
CA GLN A 23 5.85 4.76 -18.53
C GLN A 23 6.58 6.08 -18.24
N LEU A 24 5.98 6.94 -17.44
CA LEU A 24 6.57 8.23 -17.06
C LEU A 24 7.94 8.04 -16.36
N TRP A 25 8.08 6.99 -15.55
CA TRP A 25 9.35 6.67 -14.91
C TRP A 25 10.45 6.36 -15.95
N ARG A 26 10.14 5.57 -16.99
CA ARG A 26 11.06 5.28 -18.09
C ARG A 26 11.41 6.55 -18.87
N ASP A 27 10.40 7.36 -19.22
CA ASP A 27 10.58 8.59 -20.00
C ASP A 27 11.44 9.60 -19.24
N VAL A 28 11.19 9.77 -17.95
CA VAL A 28 11.99 10.65 -17.07
C VAL A 28 13.45 10.21 -17.03
N HIS A 29 13.71 8.90 -16.86
CA HIS A 29 15.08 8.38 -16.83
C HIS A 29 15.79 8.52 -18.18
N ALA A 30 15.09 8.42 -19.30
CA ALA A 30 15.64 8.64 -20.62
C ALA A 30 16.02 10.12 -20.87
N VAL A 31 15.20 11.05 -20.35
CA VAL A 31 15.41 12.50 -20.57
C VAL A 31 16.41 13.12 -19.60
N MET A 32 16.51 12.62 -18.37
CA MET A 32 17.39 13.21 -17.35
C MET A 32 18.85 13.38 -17.79
N PRO A 33 19.51 12.36 -18.38
CA PRO A 33 20.88 12.49 -18.86
C PRO A 33 21.04 13.57 -19.95
N LEU A 34 20.05 13.68 -20.85
CA LEU A 34 20.06 14.66 -21.95
C LEU A 34 19.99 16.10 -21.41
N LEU A 35 19.40 16.32 -20.25
CA LEU A 35 19.30 17.61 -19.59
C LEU A 35 20.42 17.86 -18.57
N GLY A 36 21.41 16.98 -18.46
CA GLY A 36 22.46 17.07 -17.45
C GLY A 36 21.90 17.08 -16.01
N LEU A 37 20.78 16.39 -15.79
CA LEU A 37 20.12 16.30 -14.49
C LEU A 37 20.52 15.00 -13.78
N ASN A 38 20.82 15.13 -12.51
CA ASN A 38 21.04 14.00 -11.60
C ASN A 38 20.15 14.23 -10.37
N ARG A 39 18.99 13.61 -10.36
CA ARG A 39 17.99 13.68 -9.27
C ARG A 39 17.37 12.32 -9.05
N ASP A 40 17.11 12.01 -7.80
CA ASP A 40 16.38 10.79 -7.46
C ASP A 40 14.96 10.84 -8.02
N VAL A 41 14.56 9.75 -8.66
CA VAL A 41 13.18 9.55 -9.13
C VAL A 41 12.64 8.28 -8.51
N ILE A 42 11.72 8.44 -7.58
CA ILE A 42 11.16 7.33 -6.82
C ILE A 42 9.79 6.97 -7.37
N LEU A 43 9.64 5.69 -7.76
CA LEU A 43 8.37 5.12 -8.19
C LEU A 43 7.62 4.60 -6.96
N ALA A 44 6.57 5.31 -6.54
CA ALA A 44 5.79 5.00 -5.35
C ALA A 44 4.50 4.25 -5.70
N LYS A 45 4.46 2.96 -5.40
CA LYS A 45 3.28 2.09 -5.56
C LYS A 45 2.67 1.72 -4.21
N GLY A 46 1.41 1.28 -4.21
CA GLY A 46 0.75 0.72 -3.03
C GLY A 46 1.49 -0.52 -2.49
N GLN A 47 1.41 -0.75 -1.19
CA GLN A 47 2.13 -1.83 -0.50
C GLN A 47 1.83 -3.23 -1.06
N THR A 48 0.62 -3.47 -1.54
CA THR A 48 0.19 -4.77 -2.08
C THR A 48 0.83 -5.13 -3.42
N HIS A 49 1.58 -4.22 -4.04
CA HIS A 49 2.37 -4.50 -5.25
C HIS A 49 3.74 -5.11 -4.96
N TYR A 50 4.14 -5.19 -3.69
CA TYR A 50 5.46 -5.66 -3.29
C TYR A 50 5.38 -6.98 -2.53
N LEU A 51 6.36 -7.86 -2.78
CA LEU A 51 6.55 -9.09 -2.01
C LEU A 51 6.98 -8.73 -0.57
N CYS A 52 6.41 -9.42 0.39
CA CYS A 52 6.88 -9.40 1.78
C CYS A 52 7.72 -10.64 2.03
N ASN A 53 9.03 -10.50 2.11
CA ASN A 53 9.96 -11.63 2.27
C ASN A 53 9.61 -12.52 3.48
N LYS A 54 9.24 -11.91 4.61
CA LYS A 54 8.82 -12.66 5.80
C LYS A 54 7.57 -13.52 5.54
N ARG A 55 6.52 -12.94 4.94
CA ARG A 55 5.29 -13.67 4.65
C ARG A 55 5.48 -14.73 3.56
N ALA A 56 6.36 -14.46 2.60
CA ALA A 56 6.73 -15.44 1.58
C ALA A 56 7.42 -16.66 2.23
N ASP A 57 8.38 -16.42 3.13
CA ASP A 57 9.02 -17.50 3.89
C ASP A 57 8.01 -18.29 4.73
N GLU A 58 7.13 -17.60 5.46
CA GLU A 58 6.08 -18.24 6.26
C GLU A 58 5.16 -19.12 5.40
N TYR A 59 4.77 -18.63 4.21
CA TYR A 59 3.92 -19.37 3.28
C TYR A 59 4.66 -20.56 2.65
N MET A 60 5.94 -20.41 2.33
CA MET A 60 6.78 -21.50 1.78
C MET A 60 7.06 -22.60 2.80
N CYS A 61 7.10 -22.27 4.09
CA CYS A 61 7.33 -23.21 5.18
C CYS A 61 6.05 -23.84 5.75
N ASP A 62 4.87 -23.39 5.35
CA ASP A 62 3.60 -23.94 5.83
C ASP A 62 3.34 -25.33 5.21
N PRO A 63 3.28 -26.41 6.00
CA PRO A 63 3.05 -27.77 5.49
C PRO A 63 1.68 -27.96 4.80
N LYS A 64 0.74 -27.04 5.04
CA LYS A 64 -0.60 -27.05 4.44
C LYS A 64 -0.69 -26.18 3.19
N ALA A 65 0.35 -25.42 2.88
CA ALA A 65 0.39 -24.59 1.69
C ALA A 65 0.92 -25.40 0.50
N ASP A 66 0.39 -25.04 -0.68
CA ASP A 66 0.90 -25.53 -1.97
C ASP A 66 1.36 -24.31 -2.79
N PRO A 67 2.60 -23.84 -2.56
CA PRO A 67 3.12 -22.68 -3.27
C PRO A 67 3.36 -23.04 -4.75
N PRO A 68 2.82 -22.24 -5.70
CA PRO A 68 3.09 -22.43 -7.13
C PRO A 68 4.58 -22.35 -7.46
N ASP A 69 5.03 -23.11 -8.46
CA ASP A 69 6.42 -23.11 -8.89
C ASP A 69 6.87 -21.73 -9.37
N ALA A 70 6.01 -21.00 -10.08
CA ALA A 70 6.28 -19.62 -10.48
C ALA A 70 6.61 -18.70 -9.29
N LEU A 71 6.00 -18.90 -8.11
CA LEU A 71 6.34 -18.16 -6.90
C LEU A 71 7.71 -18.57 -6.37
N LYS A 72 8.00 -19.87 -6.32
CA LYS A 72 9.30 -20.42 -5.84
C LYS A 72 10.45 -19.91 -6.71
N GLU A 73 10.31 -20.02 -8.02
CA GLU A 73 11.30 -19.57 -8.99
C GLU A 73 11.50 -18.06 -8.93
N GLY A 74 10.40 -17.26 -8.85
CA GLY A 74 10.50 -15.82 -8.75
C GLY A 74 11.22 -15.36 -7.48
N ILE A 75 10.98 -16.01 -6.34
CA ILE A 75 11.70 -15.73 -5.08
C ILE A 75 13.19 -16.08 -5.23
N GLN A 76 13.53 -17.19 -5.85
CA GLN A 76 14.94 -17.59 -6.09
C GLN A 76 15.64 -16.61 -7.03
N GLN A 77 14.94 -16.06 -8.01
CA GLN A 77 15.45 -15.03 -8.94
C GLN A 77 15.50 -13.63 -8.32
N GLY A 78 15.00 -13.48 -7.09
CA GLY A 78 15.02 -12.19 -6.38
C GLY A 78 13.93 -11.22 -6.82
N TYR A 79 12.79 -11.70 -7.32
CA TYR A 79 11.66 -10.85 -7.67
C TYR A 79 11.05 -10.21 -6.43
N GLU A 80 10.82 -8.91 -6.49
CA GLU A 80 10.37 -8.13 -5.35
C GLU A 80 9.00 -7.45 -5.59
N GLU A 81 8.53 -7.38 -6.83
CA GLU A 81 7.24 -6.80 -7.20
C GLU A 81 6.39 -7.82 -7.96
N ARG A 82 5.06 -7.69 -7.84
CA ARG A 82 4.12 -8.59 -8.55
C ARG A 82 4.37 -8.66 -10.06
N LYS A 83 4.74 -7.55 -10.67
CA LYS A 83 5.01 -7.45 -12.11
C LYS A 83 6.26 -8.19 -12.57
N ASP A 84 7.17 -8.49 -11.65
CA ASP A 84 8.43 -9.17 -11.97
C ASP A 84 8.18 -10.66 -12.25
N PHE A 85 7.07 -11.21 -11.74
CA PHE A 85 6.68 -12.60 -11.96
C PHE A 85 6.12 -12.79 -13.37
N PRO A 86 6.71 -13.65 -14.22
CA PRO A 86 6.32 -13.81 -15.64
C PRO A 86 4.94 -14.41 -15.81
N GLU A 87 4.50 -15.21 -14.85
CA GLU A 87 3.17 -15.77 -14.81
C GLU A 87 2.27 -15.01 -13.84
N VAL A 88 0.99 -14.90 -14.19
CA VAL A 88 0.00 -14.26 -13.31
C VAL A 88 -0.26 -15.17 -12.12
N LEU A 89 0.38 -14.88 -11.00
CA LEU A 89 0.09 -15.57 -9.76
C LEU A 89 -1.38 -15.39 -9.38
N PRO A 90 -2.09 -16.47 -8.96
CA PRO A 90 -3.45 -16.36 -8.46
C PRO A 90 -3.55 -15.31 -7.35
N GLN A 91 -4.61 -14.49 -7.36
CA GLN A 91 -4.78 -13.41 -6.38
C GLN A 91 -4.69 -13.93 -4.94
N GLY A 92 -5.32 -15.08 -4.65
CA GLY A 92 -5.29 -15.68 -3.32
C GLY A 92 -3.88 -16.10 -2.85
N VAL A 93 -2.98 -16.45 -3.77
CA VAL A 93 -1.56 -16.73 -3.47
C VAL A 93 -0.83 -15.41 -3.21
N TRP A 94 -1.01 -14.42 -4.11
CA TRP A 94 -0.38 -13.12 -3.94
C TRP A 94 -0.78 -12.44 -2.63
N ASP A 95 -2.03 -12.53 -2.23
CA ASP A 95 -2.54 -11.97 -0.97
C ASP A 95 -1.89 -12.60 0.28
N LYS A 96 -1.37 -13.82 0.17
CA LYS A 96 -0.64 -14.46 1.27
C LYS A 96 0.79 -13.95 1.41
N VAL A 97 1.43 -13.52 0.32
CA VAL A 97 2.86 -13.19 0.28
C VAL A 97 3.16 -11.71 0.10
N ASN A 98 2.18 -10.88 -0.29
CA ASN A 98 2.39 -9.44 -0.47
C ASN A 98 2.48 -8.70 0.88
N VAL A 99 2.90 -7.42 0.84
CA VAL A 99 2.93 -6.53 2.00
C VAL A 99 1.50 -6.12 2.36
N GLN A 100 0.97 -6.58 3.51
CA GLN A 100 -0.39 -6.29 3.98
C GLN A 100 -0.43 -5.18 5.03
N ARG A 101 0.31 -5.35 6.12
CA ARG A 101 0.34 -4.42 7.26
C ARG A 101 1.72 -3.84 7.40
N PHE A 102 1.92 -2.67 6.82
CA PHE A 102 3.20 -1.99 6.87
C PHE A 102 3.28 -1.03 8.05
N SER A 103 4.38 -1.16 8.80
CA SER A 103 4.77 -0.21 9.84
C SER A 103 6.28 0.01 9.75
N MET A 104 6.72 1.27 9.70
CA MET A 104 8.17 1.57 9.69
C MET A 104 8.88 0.96 10.89
N LYS A 105 8.27 0.98 12.08
CA LYS A 105 8.83 0.39 13.30
C LYS A 105 8.98 -1.13 13.17
N ASN A 106 7.88 -1.83 12.87
CA ASN A 106 7.88 -3.30 12.84
C ASN A 106 8.67 -3.86 11.66
N CYS A 107 8.56 -3.23 10.47
CA CYS A 107 9.31 -3.66 9.29
C CYS A 107 10.79 -3.24 9.37
N GLY A 108 11.11 -2.20 10.14
CA GLY A 108 12.49 -1.77 10.38
C GLY A 108 13.31 -2.78 11.19
N SER A 109 12.67 -3.54 12.08
CA SER A 109 13.30 -4.65 12.84
C SER A 109 13.29 -5.99 12.09
N CYS A 110 12.69 -6.07 10.90
CA CYS A 110 12.69 -7.27 10.09
C CYS A 110 14.09 -7.53 9.51
N GLU A 111 14.63 -8.73 9.68
CA GLU A 111 15.93 -9.12 9.13
C GLU A 111 15.92 -9.10 7.58
N LYS A 112 14.83 -9.56 6.98
CA LYS A 112 14.63 -9.60 5.52
C LYS A 112 13.81 -8.41 5.04
N LYS A 113 14.43 -7.21 5.01
CA LYS A 113 13.75 -6.00 4.55
C LYS A 113 13.34 -6.13 3.09
N CYS A 114 12.04 -5.96 2.82
CA CYS A 114 11.49 -5.99 1.47
C CYS A 114 11.73 -4.65 0.72
N LYS A 115 11.57 -4.67 -0.59
CA LYS A 115 11.68 -3.48 -1.45
C LYS A 115 10.76 -2.34 -1.00
N TYR A 116 9.53 -2.66 -0.56
CA TYR A 116 8.60 -1.64 -0.07
C TYR A 116 9.15 -0.87 1.12
N TYR A 117 9.82 -1.52 2.07
CA TYR A 117 10.46 -0.83 3.18
C TYR A 117 11.51 0.18 2.68
N LYS A 118 12.36 -0.22 1.72
CA LYS A 118 13.38 0.66 1.11
C LYS A 118 12.73 1.86 0.43
N VAL A 119 11.70 1.63 -0.40
CA VAL A 119 10.94 2.68 -1.08
C VAL A 119 10.31 3.64 -0.05
N ARG A 120 9.68 3.14 1.01
CA ARG A 120 9.07 3.97 2.07
C ARG A 120 10.10 4.81 2.81
N ALA A 121 11.27 4.27 3.07
CA ALA A 121 12.37 5.03 3.66
C ALA A 121 12.84 6.16 2.73
N SER A 122 13.05 5.86 1.45
CA SER A 122 13.45 6.86 0.45
C SER A 122 12.41 7.96 0.28
N LEU A 123 11.11 7.64 0.23
CA LEU A 123 10.02 8.61 0.11
C LEU A 123 9.98 9.63 1.26
N LYS A 124 10.47 9.27 2.43
CA LYS A 124 10.47 10.16 3.61
C LYS A 124 11.54 11.24 3.53
N TYR A 125 12.64 10.97 2.84
CA TYR A 125 13.83 11.83 2.87
C TYR A 125 14.22 12.39 1.51
N THR A 126 13.55 11.99 0.42
CA THR A 126 13.90 12.45 -0.92
C THR A 126 13.69 13.96 -1.08
N ASP A 127 14.57 14.59 -1.83
CA ASP A 127 14.44 15.94 -2.37
C ASP A 127 14.22 15.90 -3.91
N GLY A 128 14.05 14.71 -4.46
CA GLY A 128 13.90 14.42 -5.88
C GLY A 128 12.46 14.45 -6.37
N VAL A 129 12.15 13.58 -7.32
CA VAL A 129 10.82 13.46 -7.93
C VAL A 129 10.16 12.17 -7.45
N VAL A 130 8.93 12.27 -6.97
CA VAL A 130 8.09 11.12 -6.59
C VAL A 130 7.03 10.93 -7.66
N LEU A 131 7.08 9.79 -8.34
CA LEU A 131 6.05 9.35 -9.27
C LEU A 131 5.10 8.39 -8.54
N CYS A 132 3.83 8.73 -8.48
CA CYS A 132 2.82 7.89 -7.85
C CYS A 132 1.54 7.82 -8.70
N ASN A 133 0.63 6.92 -8.38
CA ASN A 133 -0.71 6.99 -8.92
C ASN A 133 -1.63 7.85 -8.01
N GLN A 134 -2.78 8.24 -8.54
CA GLN A 134 -3.75 9.06 -7.78
C GLN A 134 -4.26 8.36 -6.52
N ASP A 135 -4.35 7.03 -6.49
CA ASP A 135 -4.75 6.29 -5.28
C ASP A 135 -3.70 6.45 -4.16
N PHE A 136 -2.42 6.36 -4.49
CA PHE A 136 -1.32 6.59 -3.54
C PHE A 136 -1.29 8.04 -3.04
N LEU A 137 -1.47 9.01 -3.96
CA LEU A 137 -1.58 10.42 -3.61
C LEU A 137 -2.74 10.66 -2.65
N THR A 138 -3.93 10.12 -2.95
CA THR A 138 -5.12 10.26 -2.11
C THR A 138 -4.86 9.70 -0.71
N GLN A 139 -4.24 8.52 -0.59
CA GLN A 139 -3.87 7.97 0.72
C GLN A 139 -2.86 8.85 1.46
N HIS A 140 -1.90 9.46 0.78
CA HIS A 140 -0.97 10.41 1.36
C HIS A 140 -1.70 11.63 1.94
N LEU A 141 -2.56 12.26 1.15
CA LEU A 141 -3.33 13.44 1.55
C LEU A 141 -4.31 13.13 2.69
N MET A 142 -4.96 11.96 2.67
CA MET A 142 -5.87 11.53 3.74
C MET A 142 -5.14 11.35 5.07
N LYS A 143 -3.91 10.83 5.06
CA LYS A 143 -3.09 10.75 6.28
C LYS A 143 -2.75 12.12 6.82
N LEU A 144 -2.29 13.05 5.98
CA LEU A 144 -2.02 14.42 6.38
C LEU A 144 -3.27 15.11 6.96
N ARG A 145 -4.42 14.94 6.34
CA ARG A 145 -5.71 15.47 6.84
C ARG A 145 -6.06 14.95 8.24
N ARG A 146 -5.68 13.71 8.56
CA ARG A 146 -5.89 13.09 9.88
C ARG A 146 -4.81 13.46 10.90
N GLY A 147 -3.89 14.38 10.58
CA GLY A 147 -2.75 14.74 11.44
C GLY A 147 -1.71 13.63 11.58
N GLN A 148 -1.71 12.66 10.68
CA GLN A 148 -0.75 11.57 10.65
C GLN A 148 0.43 11.91 9.72
N ASP A 149 1.56 11.24 9.94
CA ASP A 149 2.67 11.30 9.00
C ASP A 149 2.23 10.85 7.60
N GLY A 150 2.50 11.68 6.61
CA GLY A 150 2.24 11.39 5.20
C GLY A 150 3.08 10.18 4.69
N LEU A 151 2.79 9.79 3.47
CA LEU A 151 3.54 8.72 2.79
C LEU A 151 4.81 9.25 2.10
N ILE A 152 4.84 10.53 1.78
CA ILE A 152 5.91 11.23 1.05
C ILE A 152 6.46 12.32 1.96
N ASN A 153 7.67 12.79 1.68
CA ASN A 153 8.29 13.91 2.39
C ASN A 153 7.35 15.12 2.44
N ALA A 154 7.13 15.64 3.66
CA ALA A 154 6.26 16.80 3.89
C ALA A 154 6.79 18.11 3.29
N ALA A 155 8.06 18.16 2.87
CA ALA A 155 8.65 19.34 2.23
C ALA A 155 8.26 19.49 0.75
N ALA A 156 7.46 18.57 0.19
CA ALA A 156 6.97 18.68 -1.19
C ALA A 156 6.04 19.90 -1.31
N ASP A 157 6.38 20.80 -2.21
CA ASP A 157 5.63 22.04 -2.45
C ASP A 157 5.12 22.19 -3.88
N LEU A 158 5.45 21.26 -4.76
CA LEU A 158 4.91 21.15 -6.12
C LEU A 158 4.25 19.81 -6.32
N LEU A 159 2.97 19.83 -6.67
CA LEU A 159 2.17 18.68 -7.03
C LEU A 159 1.68 18.84 -8.46
N VAL A 160 1.97 17.85 -9.32
CA VAL A 160 1.42 17.74 -10.67
C VAL A 160 0.49 16.54 -10.70
N VAL A 161 -0.74 16.74 -11.12
CA VAL A 161 -1.73 15.67 -11.25
C VAL A 161 -2.13 15.55 -12.71
N ASP A 162 -1.75 14.43 -13.32
CA ASP A 162 -2.17 14.05 -14.66
C ASP A 162 -3.58 13.42 -14.59
N GLU A 163 -4.41 13.65 -15.61
CA GLU A 163 -5.80 13.17 -15.64
C GLU A 163 -6.60 13.58 -14.37
N ALA A 164 -6.46 14.85 -13.96
CA ALA A 164 -7.01 15.33 -12.70
C ALA A 164 -8.55 15.17 -12.57
N HIS A 165 -9.26 15.00 -13.69
CA HIS A 165 -10.69 14.73 -13.69
C HIS A 165 -11.07 13.42 -12.98
N ASN A 166 -10.14 12.47 -12.88
CA ASN A 166 -10.36 11.21 -12.16
C ASN A 166 -10.15 11.33 -10.64
N LEU A 167 -9.55 12.43 -10.17
CA LEU A 167 -9.16 12.56 -8.77
C LEU A 167 -10.36 12.65 -7.83
N ASP A 168 -11.47 13.27 -8.25
CA ASP A 168 -12.69 13.37 -7.44
C ASP A 168 -13.23 11.97 -7.08
N ASP A 169 -13.35 11.09 -8.07
CA ASP A 169 -13.80 9.71 -7.83
C ASP A 169 -12.84 8.93 -6.94
N LYS A 170 -11.53 9.15 -7.07
CA LYS A 170 -10.51 8.53 -6.20
C LYS A 170 -10.64 9.00 -4.76
N VAL A 171 -10.81 10.30 -4.55
CA VAL A 171 -11.02 10.87 -3.20
C VAL A 171 -12.33 10.36 -2.62
N ARG A 172 -13.41 10.37 -3.39
CA ARG A 172 -14.73 9.87 -2.97
C ARG A 172 -14.64 8.40 -2.56
N SER A 173 -14.03 7.55 -3.37
CA SER A 173 -13.83 6.13 -3.06
C SER A 173 -13.00 5.91 -1.81
N ALA A 174 -11.95 6.70 -1.61
CA ALA A 174 -11.08 6.59 -0.43
C ALA A 174 -11.73 7.09 0.87
N THR A 175 -12.73 7.98 0.77
CA THR A 175 -13.49 8.52 1.91
C THR A 175 -14.79 7.78 2.18
N THR A 176 -15.24 6.94 1.24
CA THR A 176 -16.46 6.15 1.38
C THR A 176 -16.18 4.94 2.27
N GLU A 177 -16.84 4.89 3.41
CA GLU A 177 -16.85 3.71 4.26
C GLU A 177 -18.03 2.81 3.84
N ARG A 178 -17.72 1.56 3.54
CA ARG A 178 -18.73 0.55 3.19
C ARG A 178 -18.87 -0.41 4.36
N PHE A 179 -20.03 -0.41 4.97
CA PHE A 179 -20.37 -1.34 6.01
C PHE A 179 -21.00 -2.58 5.35
N GLY A 180 -20.25 -3.65 5.22
CA GLY A 180 -20.78 -4.95 4.80
C GLY A 180 -21.13 -5.82 6.00
N GLN A 181 -22.02 -6.81 5.80
CA GLN A 181 -22.44 -7.75 6.83
C GLN A 181 -21.27 -8.34 7.62
N GLY A 182 -20.22 -8.83 6.92
CA GLY A 182 -19.03 -9.40 7.55
C GLY A 182 -18.23 -8.42 8.41
N MET A 183 -18.23 -7.12 8.06
CA MET A 183 -17.57 -6.08 8.84
C MET A 183 -18.35 -5.83 10.15
N LEU A 184 -19.67 -5.76 10.07
CA LEU A 184 -20.52 -5.57 11.26
C LEU A 184 -20.39 -6.75 12.22
N PHE A 185 -20.39 -7.99 11.73
CA PHE A 185 -20.10 -9.17 12.54
C PHE A 185 -18.72 -9.10 13.19
N GLY A 186 -17.69 -8.68 12.43
CA GLY A 186 -16.34 -8.48 12.95
C GLY A 186 -16.28 -7.47 14.08
N MET A 187 -16.99 -6.35 13.96
CA MET A 187 -17.09 -5.32 15.00
C MET A 187 -17.75 -5.84 16.28
N ILE A 188 -18.90 -6.52 16.16
CA ILE A 188 -19.59 -7.13 17.31
C ILE A 188 -18.68 -8.15 18.00
N LYS A 189 -18.03 -9.01 17.22
CA LYS A 189 -17.11 -10.02 17.74
C LYS A 189 -15.93 -9.39 18.48
N SER A 190 -15.29 -8.36 17.89
CA SER A 190 -14.18 -7.67 18.53
C SER A 190 -14.59 -7.01 19.82
N ALA A 191 -15.68 -6.24 19.83
CA ALA A 191 -16.20 -5.60 21.04
C ALA A 191 -16.51 -6.62 22.14
N PHE A 192 -17.13 -7.75 21.79
CA PHE A 192 -17.45 -8.81 22.75
C PHE A 192 -16.20 -9.42 23.41
N TYR A 193 -15.13 -9.67 22.63
CA TYR A 193 -13.90 -10.29 23.15
C TYR A 193 -12.98 -9.29 23.90
N GLU A 194 -13.23 -7.99 23.81
CA GLU A 194 -12.56 -6.99 24.63
C GLU A 194 -13.13 -6.91 26.05
N LEU A 195 -14.33 -7.47 26.29
CA LEU A 195 -14.94 -7.52 27.60
C LEU A 195 -14.28 -8.59 28.48
N ARG A 196 -14.30 -8.37 29.81
CA ARG A 196 -13.88 -9.41 30.77
C ARG A 196 -14.78 -10.65 30.66
N PRO A 197 -14.27 -11.84 30.93
CA PRO A 197 -15.06 -13.08 30.83
C PRO A 197 -16.38 -13.06 31.63
N SER A 198 -16.40 -12.41 32.79
CA SER A 198 -17.62 -12.21 33.60
C SER A 198 -18.69 -11.39 32.88
N ASP A 199 -18.25 -10.36 32.14
CA ASP A 199 -19.12 -9.41 31.47
C ASP A 199 -19.62 -9.99 30.13
N GLN A 200 -18.82 -10.88 29.50
CA GLN A 200 -19.22 -11.59 28.28
C GLN A 200 -20.45 -12.49 28.49
N SER A 201 -20.56 -13.12 29.66
CA SER A 201 -21.72 -13.95 29.96
C SER A 201 -23.00 -13.14 30.14
N SER A 202 -22.91 -11.92 30.69
CA SER A 202 -24.06 -11.04 30.91
C SER A 202 -24.60 -10.42 29.61
N VAL A 203 -23.73 -10.17 28.61
CA VAL A 203 -24.11 -9.54 27.31
C VAL A 203 -24.20 -10.52 26.14
N SER A 204 -24.19 -11.82 26.42
CA SER A 204 -24.26 -12.85 25.37
C SER A 204 -25.58 -12.86 24.61
N GLY A 205 -26.67 -12.45 25.28
CA GLY A 205 -28.00 -12.27 24.70
C GLY A 205 -28.01 -11.15 23.67
N GLU A 206 -27.55 -9.98 24.07
CA GLU A 206 -27.48 -8.78 23.25
C GLU A 206 -26.57 -8.97 22.02
N LYS A 207 -25.48 -9.73 22.17
CA LYS A 207 -24.64 -10.11 21.04
C LYS A 207 -25.41 -10.90 19.98
N ARG A 208 -26.18 -11.94 20.39
CA ARG A 208 -27.00 -12.75 19.48
C ARG A 208 -28.09 -11.94 18.81
N GLU A 209 -28.71 -11.04 19.57
CA GLU A 209 -29.73 -10.14 19.04
C GLU A 209 -29.18 -9.20 17.99
N ALA A 210 -28.00 -8.58 18.23
CA ALA A 210 -27.31 -7.75 17.28
C ALA A 210 -26.90 -8.54 16.02
N GLU A 211 -26.36 -9.75 16.16
CA GLU A 211 -26.03 -10.62 15.04
C GLU A 211 -27.29 -10.99 14.22
N SER A 212 -28.41 -11.27 14.87
CA SER A 212 -29.70 -11.56 14.20
C SER A 212 -30.24 -10.34 13.46
N ALA A 213 -30.11 -9.14 14.04
CA ALA A 213 -30.51 -7.90 13.39
C ALA A 213 -29.70 -7.61 12.12
N ILE A 214 -28.41 -7.91 12.12
CA ILE A 214 -27.57 -7.79 10.93
C ILE A 214 -28.06 -8.74 9.83
N ILE A 215 -28.38 -9.99 10.16
CA ILE A 215 -28.88 -10.97 9.19
C ILE A 215 -30.21 -10.50 8.59
N ALA A 216 -31.09 -9.92 9.40
CA ALA A 216 -32.38 -9.44 8.95
C ALA A 216 -32.30 -8.17 8.08
N PHE A 217 -31.23 -7.38 8.21
CA PHE A 217 -31.04 -6.15 7.45
C PHE A 217 -30.46 -6.41 6.05
N TYR A 218 -29.67 -7.45 5.87
CA TYR A 218 -29.01 -7.84 4.61
C TYR A 218 -29.69 -9.02 3.93
#